data_757bd9e4ce3fcc9ed2b18f5030d2e415
#
_entry.id   757bd9e4ce3fcc9ed2b18f5030d2e415
#
_cell.length_a   1.000
_cell.length_b   1.000
_cell.length_c   1.000
_cell.angle_alpha   90.00
_cell.angle_beta   90.00
_cell.angle_gamma   90.00
#
_symmetry.space_group_name_H-M   'P 1'
#
loop_
_entity.id
_entity.type
_entity.pdbx_description
1 polymer ?
#
loop_
_entity_poly.entity_id
_entity_poly.type
_entity_poly.pdbx_seq_one_letter_code
_entity_poly.pdbx_strand_id
1 'polypeptide(L)'
;MEATGVVLVADVGKSRCRVELRSGDELLGAADQHGFPGVHVDNGPTLAFELLLETVSLLPPGLPVSTITGIGAAVAGVEASAEKSQELATLLAQRFGVPAAVLSDATAAQLGALHGAAGTTLIVGTGAVAFRFDEAGILHRADGWGPYLGDRGSGRWIGQQGLQAVLEAHDGGPATSLTAAASALVDSPEMLPGWLAGQENPYRSMARFAPSVLSAAEAGDAVAHGIVGEACRILTQTVERASGEEHTKVALLGGVVGSDFFAALLRKSLASAGIEVVAPLGDGLDGAALAATRRGLIQERYIHRDGTPRPD
;
A
#
# COMPACT_ATOMS: atom_id res chain seq x y z
N MET A 1 1.05 -32.05 -14.35
CA MET A 1 1.20 -31.09 -13.26
C MET A 1 2.65 -30.62 -13.33
N GLU A 2 2.87 -29.45 -13.88
CA GLU A 2 4.20 -28.84 -13.79
C GLU A 2 4.51 -28.66 -12.30
N ALA A 3 5.70 -29.07 -11.88
CA ALA A 3 6.15 -28.86 -10.52
C ALA A 3 6.23 -27.35 -10.31
N THR A 4 5.28 -26.78 -9.61
CA THR A 4 5.28 -25.36 -9.24
C THR A 4 6.52 -25.12 -8.39
N GLY A 5 7.52 -24.40 -8.95
CA GLY A 5 8.75 -24.08 -8.24
C GLY A 5 8.48 -23.29 -6.97
N VAL A 6 9.33 -23.46 -5.96
CA VAL A 6 9.25 -22.69 -4.72
C VAL A 6 9.74 -21.26 -4.98
N VAL A 7 8.98 -20.24 -4.60
CA VAL A 7 9.37 -18.83 -4.73
C VAL A 7 9.44 -18.15 -3.37
N LEU A 8 10.42 -17.26 -3.22
CA LEU A 8 10.50 -16.33 -2.10
C LEU A 8 9.84 -15.03 -2.51
N VAL A 9 8.84 -14.60 -1.76
CA VAL A 9 8.18 -13.33 -1.99
C VAL A 9 8.34 -12.42 -0.78
N ALA A 10 8.52 -11.13 -1.02
CA ALA A 10 8.74 -10.14 0.02
C ALA A 10 7.93 -8.87 -0.21
N ASP A 11 7.47 -8.26 0.88
CA ASP A 11 6.95 -6.90 0.95
C ASP A 11 7.79 -6.12 1.95
N VAL A 12 8.66 -5.25 1.43
CA VAL A 12 9.66 -4.49 2.18
C VAL A 12 9.22 -3.03 2.25
N GLY A 13 8.28 -2.77 3.14
CA GLY A 13 7.67 -1.46 3.34
C GLY A 13 8.39 -0.60 4.37
N LYS A 14 7.93 0.65 4.53
CA LYS A 14 8.49 1.59 5.52
C LYS A 14 8.21 1.21 6.97
N SER A 15 7.16 0.46 7.22
CA SER A 15 6.73 0.10 8.57
C SER A 15 6.95 -1.36 8.93
N ARG A 16 7.00 -2.23 7.93
CA ARG A 16 7.09 -3.68 8.09
C ARG A 16 7.81 -4.28 6.91
N CYS A 17 8.63 -5.30 7.15
CA CYS A 17 9.15 -6.21 6.16
C CYS A 17 8.49 -7.57 6.39
N ARG A 18 7.86 -8.14 5.37
CA ARG A 18 7.24 -9.47 5.39
C ARG A 18 7.82 -10.32 4.28
N VAL A 19 8.15 -11.56 4.59
CA VAL A 19 8.58 -12.57 3.62
C VAL A 19 7.69 -13.80 3.71
N GLU A 20 7.46 -14.43 2.56
CA GLU A 20 6.75 -15.69 2.46
C GLU A 20 7.49 -16.62 1.52
N LEU A 21 7.48 -17.90 1.85
CA LEU A 21 7.91 -18.97 0.95
C LEU A 21 6.65 -19.65 0.42
N ARG A 22 6.51 -19.72 -0.90
CA ARG A 22 5.30 -20.24 -1.56
C ARG A 22 5.64 -21.29 -2.61
N SER A 23 4.73 -22.24 -2.79
CA SER A 23 4.73 -23.20 -3.90
C SER A 23 3.38 -23.08 -4.63
N GLY A 24 3.36 -22.39 -5.77
CA GLY A 24 2.09 -21.96 -6.36
C GLY A 24 1.31 -21.06 -5.40
N ASP A 25 0.06 -21.42 -5.12
CA ASP A 25 -0.82 -20.70 -4.18
C ASP A 25 -0.64 -21.17 -2.72
N GLU A 26 0.17 -22.21 -2.47
CA GLU A 26 0.40 -22.76 -1.13
C GLU A 26 1.44 -21.93 -0.38
N LEU A 27 1.06 -21.41 0.80
CA LEU A 27 1.96 -20.77 1.75
C LEU A 27 2.71 -21.84 2.55
N LEU A 28 4.02 -21.98 2.34
CA LEU A 28 4.88 -22.91 3.06
C LEU A 28 5.34 -22.35 4.41
N GLY A 29 5.57 -21.04 4.47
CA GLY A 29 5.94 -20.35 5.70
C GLY A 29 6.06 -18.85 5.51
N ALA A 30 5.98 -18.11 6.61
CA ALA A 30 6.07 -16.66 6.63
C ALA A 30 6.86 -16.16 7.84
N ALA A 31 7.48 -14.99 7.68
CA ALA A 31 8.10 -14.24 8.76
C ALA A 31 7.96 -12.74 8.51
N ASP A 32 8.01 -11.95 9.58
CA ASP A 32 7.99 -10.50 9.47
C ASP A 32 8.76 -9.80 10.59
N GLN A 33 9.16 -8.57 10.32
CA GLN A 33 9.80 -7.67 11.28
C GLN A 33 9.57 -6.19 10.90
N HIS A 34 10.29 -5.27 11.55
CA HIS A 34 10.22 -3.83 11.23
C HIS A 34 10.56 -3.54 9.77
N GLY A 35 10.11 -2.40 9.26
CA GLY A 35 10.43 -1.92 7.91
C GLY A 35 11.71 -1.07 7.85
N PHE A 36 11.91 -0.41 6.69
CA PHE A 36 13.08 0.45 6.42
C PHE A 36 12.67 1.73 5.66
N PRO A 37 13.54 2.75 5.57
CA PRO A 37 13.17 4.04 4.99
C PRO A 37 12.76 4.02 3.51
N GLY A 38 13.26 3.03 2.75
CA GLY A 38 13.03 2.88 1.31
C GLY A 38 14.33 2.72 0.52
N VAL A 39 14.27 2.08 -0.64
CA VAL A 39 15.47 1.75 -1.44
C VAL A 39 16.19 3.01 -1.98
N HIS A 40 15.50 4.13 -2.08
CA HIS A 40 16.05 5.40 -2.63
C HIS A 40 17.03 6.11 -1.70
N VAL A 41 17.06 5.80 -0.39
CA VAL A 41 18.00 6.43 0.55
C VAL A 41 19.45 6.00 0.30
N ASP A 42 20.39 6.64 0.97
CA ASP A 42 21.80 6.24 0.91
C ASP A 42 21.95 4.81 1.44
N ASN A 43 22.71 3.97 0.73
CA ASN A 43 22.84 2.53 0.97
C ASN A 43 21.50 1.75 0.99
N GLY A 44 20.43 2.33 0.44
CA GLY A 44 19.10 1.74 0.43
C GLY A 44 19.03 0.30 -0.10
N PRO A 45 19.69 -0.06 -1.22
CA PRO A 45 19.75 -1.44 -1.70
C PRO A 45 20.34 -2.42 -0.69
N THR A 46 21.47 -2.05 -0.07
CA THR A 46 22.12 -2.87 0.97
C THR A 46 21.22 -3.02 2.20
N LEU A 47 20.64 -1.94 2.68
CA LEU A 47 19.72 -1.97 3.83
C LEU A 47 18.50 -2.86 3.57
N ALA A 48 17.87 -2.74 2.39
CA ALA A 48 16.76 -3.59 1.99
C ALA A 48 17.15 -5.07 1.89
N PHE A 49 18.33 -5.33 1.31
CA PHE A 49 18.89 -6.68 1.16
C PHE A 49 19.18 -7.33 2.52
N GLU A 50 19.87 -6.64 3.42
CA GLU A 50 20.19 -7.14 4.77
C GLU A 50 18.89 -7.41 5.56
N LEU A 51 17.96 -6.46 5.57
CA LEU A 51 16.65 -6.61 6.22
C LEU A 51 15.88 -7.83 5.68
N LEU A 52 15.91 -8.03 4.36
CA LEU A 52 15.25 -9.19 3.74
C LEU A 52 15.94 -10.50 4.17
N LEU A 53 17.26 -10.57 4.18
CA LEU A 53 18.01 -11.75 4.66
C LEU A 53 17.73 -12.06 6.13
N GLU A 54 17.73 -11.04 7.00
CA GLU A 54 17.37 -11.19 8.40
C GLU A 54 15.95 -11.74 8.53
N THR A 55 14.98 -11.19 7.76
CA THR A 55 13.59 -11.67 7.80
C THR A 55 13.48 -13.11 7.31
N VAL A 56 14.21 -13.49 6.27
CA VAL A 56 14.28 -14.88 5.79
C VAL A 56 14.83 -15.81 6.87
N SER A 57 15.79 -15.37 7.70
CA SER A 57 16.33 -16.16 8.80
C SER A 57 15.33 -16.44 9.91
N LEU A 58 14.25 -15.66 10.01
CA LEU A 58 13.15 -15.84 10.95
C LEU A 58 12.10 -16.84 10.46
N LEU A 59 12.19 -17.31 9.23
CA LEU A 59 11.29 -18.35 8.73
C LEU A 59 11.40 -19.63 9.58
N PRO A 60 10.30 -20.38 9.75
CA PRO A 60 10.33 -21.66 10.45
C PRO A 60 11.42 -22.61 9.93
N PRO A 61 12.11 -23.33 10.81
CA PRO A 61 13.16 -24.26 10.39
C PRO A 61 12.59 -25.41 9.56
N GLY A 62 13.39 -25.95 8.64
CA GLY A 62 13.01 -27.09 7.80
C GLY A 62 12.29 -26.70 6.49
N LEU A 63 12.06 -25.43 6.25
CA LEU A 63 11.50 -24.96 4.98
C LEU A 63 12.51 -25.11 3.82
N PRO A 64 12.03 -25.37 2.59
CA PRO A 64 12.88 -25.65 1.43
C PRO A 64 13.49 -24.37 0.80
N VAL A 65 14.11 -23.50 1.62
CA VAL A 65 14.72 -22.23 1.17
C VAL A 65 15.82 -22.46 0.13
N SER A 66 16.52 -23.60 0.19
CA SER A 66 17.57 -23.96 -0.77
C SER A 66 17.04 -24.37 -2.17
N THR A 67 15.74 -24.59 -2.30
CA THR A 67 15.10 -25.02 -3.56
C THR A 67 14.31 -23.90 -4.25
N ILE A 68 14.44 -22.65 -3.76
CA ILE A 68 13.80 -21.52 -4.42
C ILE A 68 14.25 -21.43 -5.88
N THR A 69 13.29 -21.13 -6.76
CA THR A 69 13.49 -20.99 -8.21
C THR A 69 13.35 -19.55 -8.70
N GLY A 70 12.88 -18.64 -7.83
CA GLY A 70 12.73 -17.21 -8.14
C GLY A 70 12.40 -16.38 -6.90
N ILE A 71 12.65 -15.08 -7.00
CA ILE A 71 12.39 -14.09 -5.95
C ILE A 71 11.54 -12.96 -6.53
N GLY A 72 10.50 -12.56 -5.81
CA GLY A 72 9.73 -11.34 -6.05
C GLY A 72 9.73 -10.45 -4.82
N ALA A 73 10.16 -9.20 -4.97
CA ALA A 73 10.22 -8.25 -3.87
C ALA A 73 9.49 -6.95 -4.21
N ALA A 74 8.39 -6.70 -3.51
CA ALA A 74 7.71 -5.41 -3.47
C ALA A 74 8.45 -4.51 -2.47
N VAL A 75 9.00 -3.38 -2.92
CA VAL A 75 9.92 -2.58 -2.10
C VAL A 75 9.54 -1.10 -2.13
N ALA A 76 9.45 -0.48 -0.96
CA ALA A 76 9.18 0.95 -0.83
C ALA A 76 10.31 1.79 -1.47
N GLY A 77 9.92 2.80 -2.26
CA GLY A 77 10.85 3.78 -2.85
C GLY A 77 11.51 3.36 -4.16
N VAL A 78 11.09 2.23 -4.76
CA VAL A 78 11.56 1.76 -6.09
C VAL A 78 11.36 2.82 -7.17
N GLU A 79 10.23 3.52 -7.15
CA GLU A 79 9.89 4.53 -8.16
C GLU A 79 10.84 5.74 -8.17
N ALA A 80 11.53 5.98 -7.06
CA ALA A 80 12.43 7.14 -6.90
C ALA A 80 13.85 6.89 -7.45
N SER A 81 14.27 5.63 -7.66
CA SER A 81 15.60 5.29 -8.17
C SER A 81 15.63 3.93 -8.85
N ALA A 82 15.55 3.95 -10.18
CA ALA A 82 15.65 2.73 -11.01
C ALA A 82 17.00 2.02 -10.84
N GLU A 83 18.11 2.79 -10.73
CA GLU A 83 19.45 2.25 -10.56
C GLU A 83 19.58 1.45 -9.26
N LYS A 84 19.17 2.04 -8.12
CA LYS A 84 19.20 1.37 -6.81
C LYS A 84 18.26 0.16 -6.76
N SER A 85 17.14 0.22 -7.46
CA SER A 85 16.21 -0.90 -7.56
C SER A 85 16.79 -2.07 -8.37
N GLN A 86 17.51 -1.75 -9.45
CA GLN A 86 18.25 -2.74 -10.22
C GLN A 86 19.41 -3.35 -9.43
N GLU A 87 20.13 -2.55 -8.65
CA GLU A 87 21.18 -3.02 -7.74
C GLU A 87 20.62 -4.05 -6.73
N LEU A 88 19.47 -3.75 -6.11
CA LEU A 88 18.83 -4.71 -5.20
C LEU A 88 18.45 -6.01 -5.90
N ALA A 89 17.90 -5.96 -7.12
CA ALA A 89 17.58 -7.16 -7.89
C ALA A 89 18.84 -8.01 -8.14
N THR A 90 19.96 -7.35 -8.46
CA THR A 90 21.26 -8.02 -8.66
C THR A 90 21.79 -8.67 -7.38
N LEU A 91 21.74 -7.96 -6.24
CA LEU A 91 22.14 -8.52 -4.94
C LEU A 91 21.33 -9.77 -4.57
N LEU A 92 20.01 -9.71 -4.78
CA LEU A 92 19.12 -10.84 -4.50
C LEU A 92 19.43 -12.03 -5.43
N ALA A 93 19.54 -11.78 -6.73
CA ALA A 93 19.85 -12.85 -7.71
C ALA A 93 21.19 -13.53 -7.43
N GLN A 94 22.23 -12.75 -7.12
CA GLN A 94 23.56 -13.28 -6.78
C GLN A 94 23.53 -14.10 -5.49
N ARG A 95 22.85 -13.60 -4.44
CA ARG A 95 22.83 -14.25 -3.13
C ARG A 95 22.14 -15.61 -3.15
N PHE A 96 21.05 -15.71 -3.90
CA PHE A 96 20.23 -16.93 -3.94
C PHE A 96 20.50 -17.82 -5.16
N GLY A 97 21.23 -17.30 -6.14
CA GLY A 97 21.54 -18.04 -7.40
C GLY A 97 20.31 -18.30 -8.26
N VAL A 98 19.29 -17.44 -8.19
CA VAL A 98 18.03 -17.56 -8.92
C VAL A 98 17.59 -16.19 -9.44
N PRO A 99 16.69 -16.12 -10.45
CA PRO A 99 16.17 -14.86 -10.94
C PRO A 99 15.46 -14.08 -9.82
N ALA A 100 15.69 -12.77 -9.78
CA ALA A 100 15.03 -11.85 -8.88
C ALA A 100 14.25 -10.77 -9.65
N ALA A 101 13.11 -10.36 -9.11
CA ALA A 101 12.26 -9.28 -9.60
C ALA A 101 11.98 -8.31 -8.45
N VAL A 102 12.33 -7.04 -8.63
CA VAL A 102 12.08 -5.95 -7.67
C VAL A 102 11.14 -4.95 -8.31
N LEU A 103 10.07 -4.59 -7.62
CA LEU A 103 9.05 -3.66 -8.08
C LEU A 103 8.55 -2.81 -6.90
N SER A 104 7.86 -1.70 -7.17
CA SER A 104 7.29 -0.90 -6.09
C SER A 104 6.15 -1.63 -5.39
N ASP A 105 5.90 -1.30 -4.12
CA ASP A 105 4.78 -1.78 -3.34
C ASP A 105 3.43 -1.50 -4.04
N ALA A 106 3.28 -0.32 -4.65
CA ALA A 106 2.08 0.05 -5.39
C ALA A 106 1.92 -0.76 -6.70
N THR A 107 3.02 -0.97 -7.46
CA THR A 107 2.99 -1.82 -8.66
C THR A 107 2.67 -3.27 -8.29
N ALA A 108 3.26 -3.79 -7.22
CA ALA A 108 2.98 -5.13 -6.72
C ALA A 108 1.51 -5.27 -6.28
N ALA A 109 0.98 -4.28 -5.56
CA ALA A 109 -0.41 -4.28 -5.15
C ALA A 109 -1.38 -4.29 -6.34
N GLN A 110 -1.09 -3.50 -7.40
CA GLN A 110 -1.89 -3.50 -8.63
C GLN A 110 -1.78 -4.83 -9.37
N LEU A 111 -0.55 -5.35 -9.49
CA LEU A 111 -0.28 -6.62 -10.16
C LEU A 111 -1.03 -7.78 -9.49
N GLY A 112 -1.02 -7.83 -8.15
CA GLY A 112 -1.77 -8.82 -7.38
C GLY A 112 -3.28 -8.63 -7.47
N ALA A 113 -3.76 -7.41 -7.27
CA ALA A 113 -5.19 -7.10 -7.28
C ALA A 113 -5.87 -7.42 -8.61
N LEU A 114 -5.19 -7.23 -9.75
CA LEU A 114 -5.73 -7.46 -11.09
C LEU A 114 -5.08 -8.66 -11.80
N HIS A 115 -4.29 -9.45 -11.08
CA HIS A 115 -3.61 -10.66 -11.58
C HIS A 115 -2.82 -10.42 -12.87
N GLY A 116 -2.19 -9.26 -12.98
CA GLY A 116 -1.40 -8.85 -14.13
C GLY A 116 -2.18 -8.21 -15.28
N ALA A 117 -3.49 -8.07 -15.17
CA ALA A 117 -4.29 -7.40 -16.16
C ALA A 117 -4.15 -5.86 -16.06
N ALA A 118 -4.48 -5.19 -17.18
CA ALA A 118 -4.67 -3.74 -17.20
C ALA A 118 -5.85 -3.33 -16.32
N GLY A 119 -5.82 -2.11 -15.80
CA GLY A 119 -6.90 -1.56 -14.98
C GLY A 119 -6.40 -0.67 -13.86
N THR A 120 -7.35 -0.17 -13.08
CA THR A 120 -7.10 0.82 -12.01
C THR A 120 -7.15 0.17 -10.64
N THR A 121 -6.24 0.57 -9.75
CA THR A 121 -6.31 0.32 -8.31
C THR A 121 -6.34 1.64 -7.57
N LEU A 122 -7.14 1.71 -6.52
CA LEU A 122 -7.14 2.79 -5.55
C LEU A 122 -6.64 2.25 -4.22
N ILE A 123 -5.49 2.72 -3.78
CA ILE A 123 -4.90 2.33 -2.50
C ILE A 123 -5.20 3.43 -1.48
N VAL A 124 -5.89 3.08 -0.39
CA VAL A 124 -6.27 4.01 0.70
C VAL A 124 -5.79 3.46 2.03
N GLY A 125 -4.61 3.92 2.43
CA GLY A 125 -3.96 3.60 3.71
C GLY A 125 -3.68 4.87 4.51
N THR A 126 -2.48 4.96 5.08
CA THR A 126 -1.97 6.22 5.66
C THR A 126 -1.92 7.33 4.60
N GLY A 127 -1.48 7.01 3.37
CA GLY A 127 -1.60 7.83 2.17
C GLY A 127 -2.73 7.34 1.26
N ALA A 128 -2.93 8.02 0.12
CA ALA A 128 -3.88 7.61 -0.91
C ALA A 128 -3.35 7.90 -2.31
N VAL A 129 -3.52 6.92 -3.21
CA VAL A 129 -3.07 7.02 -4.60
C VAL A 129 -3.92 6.13 -5.51
N ALA A 130 -4.20 6.59 -6.71
CA ALA A 130 -4.75 5.75 -7.77
C ALA A 130 -3.66 5.46 -8.82
N PHE A 131 -3.52 4.18 -9.18
CA PHE A 131 -2.66 3.69 -10.24
C PHE A 131 -3.49 2.97 -11.30
N ARG A 132 -3.19 3.24 -12.56
CA ARG A 132 -3.74 2.50 -13.69
C ARG A 132 -2.59 2.11 -14.62
N PHE A 133 -2.54 0.83 -14.98
CA PHE A 133 -1.81 0.39 -16.16
C PHE A 133 -2.79 0.20 -17.31
N ASP A 134 -2.51 0.83 -18.45
CA ASP A 134 -3.28 0.59 -19.68
C ASP A 134 -2.79 -0.68 -20.41
N GLU A 135 -3.46 -1.06 -21.48
CA GLU A 135 -3.12 -2.24 -22.28
C GLU A 135 -1.74 -2.15 -22.94
N ALA A 136 -1.19 -0.93 -23.10
CA ALA A 136 0.18 -0.70 -23.59
C ALA A 136 1.23 -0.76 -22.48
N GLY A 137 0.83 -0.97 -21.22
CA GLY A 137 1.70 -0.99 -20.06
C GLY A 137 2.20 0.38 -19.62
N ILE A 138 1.46 1.44 -19.98
CA ILE A 138 1.78 2.79 -19.52
C ILE A 138 1.11 3.01 -18.17
N LEU A 139 1.91 3.49 -17.20
CA LEU A 139 1.43 3.84 -15.87
C LEU A 139 0.82 5.24 -15.86
N HIS A 140 -0.43 5.32 -15.46
CA HIS A 140 -1.14 6.55 -15.10
C HIS A 140 -1.28 6.61 -13.58
N ARG A 141 -0.92 7.74 -13.00
CA ARG A 141 -1.00 7.96 -11.55
C ARG A 141 -1.77 9.23 -11.24
N ALA A 142 -2.61 9.17 -10.23
CA ALA A 142 -3.24 10.35 -9.65
C ALA A 142 -3.09 10.36 -8.13
N ASP A 143 -2.70 11.51 -7.57
CA ASP A 143 -2.36 11.73 -6.16
C ASP A 143 -1.15 10.89 -5.68
N GLY A 144 -1.04 10.59 -4.39
CA GLY A 144 0.12 9.93 -3.80
C GLY A 144 1.35 10.84 -3.67
N TRP A 145 1.16 12.17 -3.62
CA TRP A 145 2.24 13.16 -3.54
C TRP A 145 2.78 13.36 -2.13
N GLY A 146 2.40 12.49 -1.22
CA GLY A 146 2.82 12.53 0.17
C GLY A 146 1.97 13.46 1.05
N PRO A 147 2.27 13.48 2.35
CA PRO A 147 1.37 14.05 3.36
C PRO A 147 1.22 15.57 3.31
N TYR A 148 2.14 16.29 2.67
CA TYR A 148 2.09 17.74 2.56
C TYR A 148 1.29 18.24 1.35
N LEU A 149 1.43 17.56 0.20
CA LEU A 149 0.94 18.06 -1.07
C LEU A 149 -0.12 17.16 -1.72
N GLY A 150 -0.36 15.98 -1.14
CA GLY A 150 -1.28 14.98 -1.65
C GLY A 150 -1.87 14.09 -0.57
N ASP A 151 -2.05 12.82 -0.92
CA ASP A 151 -2.68 11.80 -0.07
C ASP A 151 -4.08 12.23 0.42
N ARG A 152 -4.81 12.92 -0.43
CA ARG A 152 -6.13 13.47 -0.08
C ARG A 152 -7.16 12.35 0.01
N GLY A 153 -7.98 12.39 1.07
CA GLY A 153 -8.97 11.34 1.35
C GLY A 153 -8.37 10.10 2.03
N SER A 154 -7.06 10.07 2.30
CA SER A 154 -6.38 8.98 3.03
C SER A 154 -6.74 8.94 4.52
N GLY A 155 -6.29 7.89 5.21
CA GLY A 155 -6.41 7.82 6.67
C GLY A 155 -5.74 8.99 7.38
N ARG A 156 -4.56 9.45 6.89
CA ARG A 156 -3.93 10.67 7.40
C ARG A 156 -4.82 11.89 7.20
N TRP A 157 -5.40 12.07 6.02
CA TRP A 157 -6.27 13.20 5.71
C TRP A 157 -7.54 13.16 6.56
N ILE A 158 -8.21 12.00 6.65
CA ILE A 158 -9.43 11.81 7.47
C ILE A 158 -9.14 12.12 8.94
N GLY A 159 -8.05 11.57 9.48
CA GLY A 159 -7.66 11.82 10.88
C GLY A 159 -7.30 13.27 11.14
N GLN A 160 -6.62 13.95 10.21
CA GLN A 160 -6.33 15.38 10.29
C GLN A 160 -7.61 16.21 10.32
N GLN A 161 -8.57 15.95 9.44
CA GLN A 161 -9.86 16.65 9.43
C GLN A 161 -10.63 16.41 10.74
N GLY A 162 -10.58 15.18 11.27
CA GLY A 162 -11.18 14.87 12.56
C GLY A 162 -10.56 15.63 13.72
N LEU A 163 -9.22 15.72 13.80
CA LEU A 163 -8.55 16.52 14.84
C LEU A 163 -8.80 18.02 14.68
N GLN A 164 -8.90 18.52 13.46
CA GLN A 164 -9.30 19.91 13.19
C GLN A 164 -10.74 20.18 13.64
N ALA A 165 -11.67 19.25 13.38
CA ALA A 165 -13.06 19.39 13.84
C ALA A 165 -13.18 19.40 15.37
N VAL A 166 -12.31 18.71 16.11
CA VAL A 166 -12.23 18.80 17.57
C VAL A 166 -11.84 20.21 18.02
N LEU A 167 -10.86 20.83 17.38
CA LEU A 167 -10.44 22.20 17.66
C LEU A 167 -11.52 23.22 17.28
N GLU A 168 -12.17 23.05 16.14
CA GLU A 168 -13.30 23.90 15.71
C GLU A 168 -14.46 23.84 16.73
N ALA A 169 -14.79 22.65 17.25
CA ALA A 169 -15.82 22.51 18.29
C ALA A 169 -15.41 23.20 19.61
N HIS A 170 -14.12 23.12 19.97
CA HIS A 170 -13.56 23.85 21.12
C HIS A 170 -13.68 25.37 20.95
N ASP A 171 -13.48 25.87 19.74
CA ASP A 171 -13.59 27.31 19.40
C ASP A 171 -15.05 27.81 19.25
N GLY A 172 -16.03 26.93 19.52
CA GLY A 172 -17.46 27.27 19.44
C GLY A 172 -18.13 26.92 18.12
N GLY A 173 -17.48 26.16 17.27
CA GLY A 173 -18.03 25.59 16.05
C GLY A 173 -18.97 24.38 16.30
N PRO A 174 -19.32 23.62 15.26
CA PRO A 174 -20.25 22.50 15.38
C PRO A 174 -19.79 21.45 16.40
N ALA A 175 -20.67 21.05 17.28
CA ALA A 175 -20.38 19.99 18.26
C ALA A 175 -20.17 18.65 17.55
N THR A 176 -19.21 17.87 18.03
CA THR A 176 -18.88 16.55 17.50
C THR A 176 -18.49 15.58 18.62
N SER A 177 -18.85 14.33 18.47
CA SER A 177 -18.44 13.24 19.37
C SER A 177 -16.94 12.94 19.29
N LEU A 178 -16.25 13.46 18.27
CA LEU A 178 -14.79 13.33 18.10
C LEU A 178 -14.02 13.98 19.26
N THR A 179 -14.60 14.98 19.95
CA THR A 179 -14.02 15.58 21.16
C THR A 179 -13.82 14.53 22.25
N ALA A 180 -14.79 13.64 22.44
CA ALA A 180 -14.65 12.53 23.39
C ALA A 180 -13.60 11.50 22.94
N ALA A 181 -13.49 11.23 21.62
CA ALA A 181 -12.46 10.36 21.09
C ALA A 181 -11.04 10.96 21.25
N ALA A 182 -10.90 12.28 21.13
CA ALA A 182 -9.62 12.97 21.30
C ALA A 182 -9.13 13.00 22.76
N SER A 183 -10.00 12.83 23.75
CA SER A 183 -9.61 12.76 25.17
C SER A 183 -8.73 11.55 25.51
N ALA A 184 -8.66 10.54 24.61
CA ALA A 184 -7.69 9.45 24.71
C ALA A 184 -6.26 9.87 24.29
N LEU A 185 -6.09 11.02 23.65
CA LEU A 185 -4.80 11.52 23.16
C LEU A 185 -4.25 12.65 24.06
N VAL A 186 -5.14 13.51 24.57
CA VAL A 186 -4.81 14.71 25.34
C VAL A 186 -5.90 15.01 26.36
N ASP A 187 -5.54 15.69 27.46
CA ASP A 187 -6.50 16.06 28.51
C ASP A 187 -7.47 17.17 28.06
N SER A 188 -7.06 18.04 27.13
CA SER A 188 -7.90 19.10 26.58
C SER A 188 -7.53 19.39 25.11
N PRO A 189 -8.52 19.86 24.28
CA PRO A 189 -8.32 20.03 22.84
C PRO A 189 -7.16 20.96 22.47
N GLU A 190 -6.93 22.05 23.21
CA GLU A 190 -5.84 22.99 22.97
C GLU A 190 -4.44 22.37 23.06
N MET A 191 -4.32 21.19 23.67
CA MET A 191 -3.06 20.45 23.73
C MET A 191 -2.75 19.65 22.45
N LEU A 192 -3.73 19.45 21.54
CA LEU A 192 -3.56 18.67 20.31
C LEU A 192 -2.40 19.14 19.43
N PRO A 193 -2.18 20.47 19.20
CA PRO A 193 -1.04 20.91 18.40
C PRO A 193 0.31 20.52 19.00
N GLY A 194 0.47 20.68 20.32
CA GLY A 194 1.68 20.28 21.04
C GLY A 194 1.90 18.77 21.04
N TRP A 195 0.82 18.01 21.28
CA TRP A 195 0.86 16.55 21.19
C TRP A 195 1.30 16.08 19.81
N LEU A 196 0.72 16.65 18.74
CA LEU A 196 1.06 16.27 17.37
C LEU A 196 2.51 16.64 17.01
N ALA A 197 2.97 17.82 17.42
CA ALA A 197 4.35 18.26 17.19
C ALA A 197 5.39 17.40 17.92
N GLY A 198 5.02 16.78 19.05
CA GLY A 198 5.87 15.86 19.79
C GLY A 198 5.91 14.42 19.25
N GLN A 199 5.13 14.09 18.21
CA GLN A 199 5.16 12.75 17.63
C GLN A 199 6.37 12.55 16.72
N GLU A 200 7.00 11.37 16.80
CA GLU A 200 8.07 10.97 15.87
C GLU A 200 7.59 11.01 14.41
N ASN A 201 6.36 10.57 14.16
CA ASN A 201 5.73 10.60 12.84
C ASN A 201 4.31 11.20 12.95
N PRO A 202 4.15 12.54 12.85
CA PRO A 202 2.86 13.22 12.97
C PRO A 202 1.81 12.71 11.99
N TYR A 203 2.20 12.35 10.76
CA TYR A 203 1.26 11.88 9.73
C TYR A 203 0.68 10.52 10.08
N ARG A 204 1.50 9.61 10.63
CA ARG A 204 1.05 8.32 11.12
C ARG A 204 0.15 8.47 12.34
N SER A 205 0.45 9.43 13.21
CA SER A 205 -0.38 9.75 14.38
C SER A 205 -1.74 10.30 13.98
N MET A 206 -1.81 11.18 12.97
CA MET A 206 -3.08 11.61 12.38
C MET A 206 -3.85 10.42 11.79
N ALA A 207 -3.19 9.55 11.01
CA ALA A 207 -3.85 8.38 10.41
C ALA A 207 -4.45 7.42 11.45
N ARG A 208 -3.84 7.31 12.62
CA ARG A 208 -4.37 6.51 13.75
C ARG A 208 -5.67 7.06 14.34
N PHE A 209 -5.99 8.33 14.09
CA PHE A 209 -7.26 8.91 14.52
C PHE A 209 -8.40 8.65 13.51
N ALA A 210 -8.09 8.26 12.26
CA ALA A 210 -9.11 7.97 11.25
C ALA A 210 -10.17 6.94 11.68
N PRO A 211 -9.83 5.81 12.33
CA PRO A 211 -10.83 4.87 12.83
C PRO A 211 -11.88 5.52 13.74
N SER A 212 -11.49 6.47 14.62
CA SER A 212 -12.41 7.21 15.47
C SER A 212 -13.37 8.08 14.64
N VAL A 213 -12.87 8.69 13.56
CA VAL A 213 -13.71 9.49 12.65
C VAL A 213 -14.71 8.59 11.93
N LEU A 214 -14.27 7.42 11.43
CA LEU A 214 -15.15 6.47 10.76
C LEU A 214 -16.23 5.94 11.70
N SER A 215 -15.87 5.57 12.93
CA SER A 215 -16.84 5.11 13.94
C SER A 215 -17.83 6.20 14.34
N ALA A 216 -17.40 7.44 14.52
CA ALA A 216 -18.28 8.56 14.82
C ALA A 216 -19.26 8.83 13.67
N ALA A 217 -18.79 8.77 12.43
CA ALA A 217 -19.62 8.93 11.24
C ALA A 217 -20.67 7.82 11.13
N GLU A 218 -20.29 6.59 11.35
CA GLU A 218 -21.19 5.43 11.37
C GLU A 218 -22.23 5.53 12.48
N ALA A 219 -21.86 6.10 13.66
CA ALA A 219 -22.75 6.37 14.78
C ALA A 219 -23.66 7.58 14.56
N GLY A 220 -23.58 8.28 13.42
CA GLY A 220 -24.46 9.40 13.06
C GLY A 220 -23.96 10.79 13.44
N ASP A 221 -22.68 10.96 13.81
CA ASP A 221 -22.06 12.27 13.99
C ASP A 221 -22.01 13.01 12.65
N ALA A 222 -22.71 14.15 12.55
CA ALA A 222 -22.86 14.88 11.30
C ALA A 222 -21.53 15.46 10.77
N VAL A 223 -20.64 15.90 11.67
CA VAL A 223 -19.32 16.44 11.32
C VAL A 223 -18.43 15.34 10.77
N ALA A 224 -18.34 14.23 11.48
CA ALA A 224 -17.56 13.07 11.04
C ALA A 224 -18.10 12.49 9.72
N HIS A 225 -19.43 12.41 9.56
CA HIS A 225 -20.07 11.96 8.31
C HIS A 225 -19.72 12.88 7.14
N GLY A 226 -19.68 14.20 7.35
CA GLY A 226 -19.23 15.17 6.35
C GLY A 226 -17.78 14.94 5.92
N ILE A 227 -16.88 14.69 6.88
CA ILE A 227 -15.46 14.39 6.61
C ILE A 227 -15.33 13.13 5.76
N VAL A 228 -16.03 12.05 6.11
CA VAL A 228 -15.99 10.78 5.38
C VAL A 228 -16.58 10.93 3.97
N GLY A 229 -17.69 11.65 3.84
CA GLY A 229 -18.31 11.95 2.55
C GLY A 229 -17.37 12.73 1.62
N GLU A 230 -16.67 13.73 2.15
CA GLU A 230 -15.68 14.48 1.37
C GLU A 230 -14.47 13.63 0.98
N ALA A 231 -13.99 12.76 1.88
CA ALA A 231 -12.93 11.80 1.55
C ALA A 231 -13.34 10.91 0.37
N CYS A 232 -14.54 10.33 0.38
CA CYS A 232 -15.07 9.51 -0.71
C CYS A 232 -15.16 10.28 -2.02
N ARG A 233 -15.63 11.54 -1.99
CA ARG A 233 -15.72 12.42 -3.15
C ARG A 233 -14.34 12.69 -3.77
N ILE A 234 -13.35 13.00 -2.93
CA ILE A 234 -11.97 13.26 -3.35
C ILE A 234 -11.36 12.01 -3.98
N LEU A 235 -11.52 10.84 -3.35
CA LEU A 235 -10.99 9.58 -3.84
C LEU A 235 -11.63 9.17 -5.17
N THR A 236 -12.93 9.41 -5.34
CA THR A 236 -13.62 9.22 -6.63
C THR A 236 -12.97 10.06 -7.72
N GLN A 237 -12.74 11.36 -7.47
CA GLN A 237 -12.05 12.23 -8.43
C GLN A 237 -10.60 11.78 -8.70
N THR A 238 -9.93 11.18 -7.71
CA THR A 238 -8.58 10.64 -7.90
C THR A 238 -8.61 9.45 -8.86
N VAL A 239 -9.60 8.56 -8.74
CA VAL A 239 -9.80 7.45 -9.68
C VAL A 239 -10.13 7.98 -11.09
N GLU A 240 -11.06 8.93 -11.22
CA GLU A 240 -11.40 9.54 -12.52
C GLU A 240 -10.16 10.09 -13.25
N ARG A 241 -9.29 10.80 -12.52
CA ARG A 241 -8.03 11.36 -13.09
C ARG A 241 -7.05 10.29 -13.54
N ALA A 242 -6.92 9.18 -12.79
CA ALA A 242 -6.05 8.07 -13.18
C ALA A 242 -6.63 7.28 -14.35
N SER A 243 -7.95 7.15 -14.43
CA SER A 243 -8.66 6.37 -15.44
C SER A 243 -8.77 7.09 -16.78
N GLY A 244 -8.76 8.43 -16.81
CA GLY A 244 -9.01 9.21 -18.02
C GLY A 244 -10.43 8.99 -18.53
N GLU A 245 -10.59 8.96 -19.86
CA GLU A 245 -11.89 8.78 -20.53
C GLU A 245 -12.37 7.31 -20.59
N GLU A 246 -11.53 6.36 -20.19
CA GLU A 246 -11.88 4.95 -20.17
C GLU A 246 -12.73 4.62 -18.95
N HIS A 247 -13.87 3.99 -19.15
CA HIS A 247 -14.69 3.43 -18.08
C HIS A 247 -13.97 2.22 -17.49
N THR A 248 -13.24 2.46 -16.41
CA THR A 248 -12.37 1.45 -15.80
C THR A 248 -13.02 0.81 -14.59
N LYS A 249 -12.73 -0.47 -14.45
CA LYS A 249 -12.92 -1.19 -13.21
C LYS A 249 -11.84 -0.77 -12.24
N VAL A 250 -12.19 -0.55 -10.98
CA VAL A 250 -11.25 -0.19 -9.92
C VAL A 250 -11.26 -1.26 -8.83
N ALA A 251 -10.07 -1.74 -8.46
CA ALA A 251 -9.88 -2.53 -7.25
C ALA A 251 -9.50 -1.61 -6.08
N LEU A 252 -10.17 -1.78 -4.94
CA LEU A 252 -9.94 -0.99 -3.73
C LEU A 252 -9.00 -1.74 -2.80
N LEU A 253 -7.92 -1.09 -2.36
CA LEU A 253 -6.86 -1.65 -1.51
C LEU A 253 -6.55 -0.72 -0.34
N GLY A 254 -5.91 -1.26 0.70
CA GLY A 254 -5.42 -0.51 1.85
C GLY A 254 -6.33 -0.56 3.07
N GLY A 255 -5.74 -0.23 4.23
CA GLY A 255 -6.38 -0.46 5.53
C GLY A 255 -7.66 0.35 5.81
N VAL A 256 -7.83 1.53 5.18
CA VAL A 256 -9.03 2.35 5.38
C VAL A 256 -10.26 1.70 4.73
N VAL A 257 -10.07 1.05 3.58
CA VAL A 257 -11.15 0.30 2.90
C VAL A 257 -11.54 -0.99 3.62
N GLY A 258 -10.79 -1.41 4.64
CA GLY A 258 -11.16 -2.48 5.56
C GLY A 258 -12.34 -2.12 6.48
N SER A 259 -12.71 -0.85 6.60
CA SER A 259 -13.96 -0.43 7.24
C SER A 259 -15.13 -0.64 6.28
N ASP A 260 -16.07 -1.52 6.63
CA ASP A 260 -17.25 -1.81 5.80
C ASP A 260 -18.09 -0.55 5.55
N PHE A 261 -18.24 0.29 6.56
CA PHE A 261 -18.93 1.57 6.46
C PHE A 261 -18.28 2.49 5.42
N PHE A 262 -16.95 2.69 5.51
CA PHE A 262 -16.22 3.51 4.55
C PHE A 262 -16.26 2.93 3.14
N ALA A 263 -16.02 1.62 3.03
CA ALA A 263 -16.03 0.92 1.76
C ALA A 263 -17.41 1.02 1.05
N ALA A 264 -18.51 0.93 1.81
CA ALA A 264 -19.87 1.08 1.26
C ALA A 264 -20.11 2.50 0.71
N LEU A 265 -19.70 3.55 1.45
CA LEU A 265 -19.81 4.94 1.01
C LEU A 265 -18.94 5.22 -0.21
N LEU A 266 -17.71 4.73 -0.22
CA LEU A 266 -16.79 4.91 -1.34
C LEU A 266 -17.31 4.19 -2.60
N ARG A 267 -17.80 2.94 -2.48
CA ARG A 267 -18.44 2.22 -3.59
C ARG A 267 -19.64 2.97 -4.15
N LYS A 268 -20.48 3.54 -3.28
CA LYS A 268 -21.62 4.36 -3.70
C LYS A 268 -21.16 5.60 -4.46
N SER A 269 -20.12 6.30 -3.99
CA SER A 269 -19.54 7.48 -4.66
C SER A 269 -18.97 7.12 -6.03
N LEU A 270 -18.20 6.04 -6.14
CA LEU A 270 -17.64 5.55 -7.40
C LEU A 270 -18.74 5.12 -8.38
N ALA A 271 -19.74 4.38 -7.91
CA ALA A 271 -20.88 3.98 -8.76
C ALA A 271 -21.67 5.18 -9.30
N SER A 272 -21.81 6.26 -8.50
CA SER A 272 -22.46 7.51 -8.95
C SER A 272 -21.65 8.23 -10.05
N ALA A 273 -20.35 7.98 -10.14
CA ALA A 273 -19.45 8.45 -11.19
C ALA A 273 -19.33 7.45 -12.37
N GLY A 274 -20.12 6.36 -12.37
CA GLY A 274 -20.07 5.33 -13.41
C GLY A 274 -18.87 4.38 -13.32
N ILE A 275 -18.15 4.36 -12.20
CA ILE A 275 -16.97 3.51 -11.99
C ILE A 275 -17.39 2.21 -11.31
N GLU A 276 -17.09 1.07 -11.95
CA GLU A 276 -17.34 -0.27 -11.39
C GLU A 276 -16.25 -0.68 -10.40
N VAL A 277 -16.63 -1.06 -9.19
CA VAL A 277 -15.68 -1.60 -8.20
C VAL A 277 -15.64 -3.12 -8.33
N VAL A 278 -14.44 -3.65 -8.55
CA VAL A 278 -14.16 -5.08 -8.60
C VAL A 278 -13.47 -5.55 -7.32
N ALA A 279 -13.67 -6.81 -6.98
CA ALA A 279 -12.93 -7.42 -5.87
C ALA A 279 -11.45 -7.60 -6.29
N PRO A 280 -10.48 -7.25 -5.43
CA PRO A 280 -9.09 -7.61 -5.69
C PRO A 280 -8.92 -9.12 -5.70
N LEU A 281 -8.12 -9.64 -6.63
CA LEU A 281 -7.83 -11.07 -6.77
C LEU A 281 -6.69 -11.52 -5.85
N GLY A 282 -5.85 -10.58 -5.39
CA GLY A 282 -4.73 -10.81 -4.49
C GLY A 282 -4.16 -9.52 -3.94
N ASP A 283 -3.13 -9.63 -3.13
CA ASP A 283 -2.41 -8.52 -2.49
C ASP A 283 -1.04 -8.21 -3.13
N GLY A 284 -0.22 -7.38 -2.48
CA GLY A 284 1.13 -7.03 -2.96
C GLY A 284 2.09 -8.23 -2.98
N LEU A 285 1.94 -9.21 -2.09
CA LEU A 285 2.75 -10.42 -2.13
C LEU A 285 2.34 -11.35 -3.28
N ASP A 286 1.05 -11.40 -3.63
CA ASP A 286 0.58 -12.10 -4.83
C ASP A 286 1.16 -11.45 -6.09
N GLY A 287 1.21 -10.12 -6.13
CA GLY A 287 1.87 -9.38 -7.21
C GLY A 287 3.37 -9.65 -7.28
N ALA A 288 4.06 -9.71 -6.15
CA ALA A 288 5.47 -10.09 -6.08
C ALA A 288 5.69 -11.53 -6.56
N ALA A 289 4.80 -12.47 -6.21
CA ALA A 289 4.84 -13.85 -6.70
C ALA A 289 4.67 -13.93 -8.23
N LEU A 290 3.72 -13.16 -8.77
CA LEU A 290 3.53 -13.05 -10.22
C LEU A 290 4.78 -12.47 -10.90
N ALA A 291 5.39 -11.44 -10.33
CA ALA A 291 6.64 -10.88 -10.85
C ALA A 291 7.81 -11.90 -10.80
N ALA A 292 7.89 -12.74 -9.76
CA ALA A 292 8.91 -13.78 -9.66
C ALA A 292 8.78 -14.85 -10.77
N THR A 293 7.54 -15.23 -11.09
CA THR A 293 7.24 -16.42 -11.92
C THR A 293 6.90 -16.11 -13.37
N ARG A 294 6.43 -14.90 -13.68
CA ARG A 294 6.00 -14.53 -15.04
C ARG A 294 6.91 -13.48 -15.66
N ARG A 295 6.99 -13.50 -17.00
CA ARG A 295 7.66 -12.51 -17.85
C ARG A 295 6.64 -11.95 -18.84
N GLY A 296 6.96 -10.79 -19.43
CA GLY A 296 6.10 -10.15 -20.42
C GLY A 296 4.78 -9.63 -19.83
N LEU A 297 4.80 -9.30 -18.55
CA LEU A 297 3.68 -8.66 -17.88
C LEU A 297 3.44 -7.25 -18.45
N ILE A 298 2.23 -6.74 -18.42
CA ILE A 298 1.92 -5.35 -18.82
C ILE A 298 2.79 -4.37 -18.02
N GLN A 299 3.07 -4.69 -16.75
CA GLN A 299 3.88 -3.90 -15.83
C GLN A 299 5.40 -4.11 -16.02
N GLU A 300 5.85 -4.90 -16.98
CA GLU A 300 7.26 -5.33 -17.12
C GLU A 300 8.27 -4.17 -17.10
N ARG A 301 7.92 -3.03 -17.68
CA ARG A 301 8.73 -1.79 -17.68
C ARG A 301 9.07 -1.27 -16.27
N TYR A 302 8.26 -1.63 -15.27
CA TYR A 302 8.37 -1.16 -13.88
C TYR A 302 8.87 -2.25 -12.94
N ILE A 303 9.36 -3.36 -13.50
CA ILE A 303 9.93 -4.49 -12.77
C ILE A 303 11.43 -4.56 -13.07
N HIS A 304 12.25 -4.35 -12.06
CA HIS A 304 13.71 -4.49 -12.17
C HIS A 304 14.08 -5.95 -11.97
N ARG A 305 14.79 -6.53 -12.95
CA ARG A 305 15.09 -7.96 -12.94
C ARG A 305 16.57 -8.23 -13.09
N ASP A 306 17.05 -9.27 -12.42
CA ASP A 306 18.37 -9.86 -12.64
C ASP A 306 18.33 -11.39 -12.53
N GLY A 307 19.38 -12.03 -13.04
CA GLY A 307 19.52 -13.48 -13.10
C GLY A 307 18.82 -14.12 -14.30
N THR A 308 19.37 -15.24 -14.73
CA THR A 308 18.80 -16.07 -15.79
C THR A 308 17.88 -17.13 -15.17
N PRO A 309 16.70 -17.43 -15.75
CA PRO A 309 15.92 -18.59 -15.33
C PRO A 309 16.77 -19.85 -15.39
N ARG A 310 16.69 -20.72 -14.38
CA ARG A 310 17.28 -22.05 -14.49
C ARG A 310 16.58 -22.79 -15.63
N PRO A 311 17.30 -23.44 -16.54
CA PRO A 311 16.65 -24.34 -17.50
C PRO A 311 15.96 -25.47 -16.72
N ASP A 312 14.73 -25.80 -17.16
CA ASP A 312 13.93 -26.91 -16.62
C ASP A 312 14.66 -28.25 -16.74
#